data_0dec3512f099b6511b151eae2166ef3c
#
_entry.id   0dec3512f099b6511b151eae2166ef3c
#
_cell.length_a   1.000
_cell.length_b   1.000
_cell.length_c   1.000
_cell.angle_alpha   90.00
_cell.angle_beta   90.00
_cell.angle_gamma   90.00
#
_symmetry.space_group_name_H-M   'P 1'
#
loop_
_entity.id
_entity.type
_entity.pdbx_description
1 polymer ?
#
loop_
_entity_poly.entity_id
_entity_poly.type
_entity_poly.pdbx_seq_one_letter_code
_entity_poly.pdbx_strand_id
1 'polypeptide(L)'
;MFRFRNRSGSRRVPVPAAVGTRVGTDDGFRAVVDTRSVVQPLGSGHRVEWWVAGEDRWYDPSTEAAVRQVRPGAAPVLETRLRVSGGDVVATTWAAVGRGSTGPAVVVELANETPVPVAVAVAVQAVSGGQVRRISADGRRLLVDGTTAVVVDREPGRYALVDAAQDLWAMVSGGGAQVEPPRSVRCRIGAAAGALVVPLPHRASLRFAIPAADLVENPSASFPDADRVAAGWTARLVDAATVDIPDGVLSAEAPRALVDLQLAKPTAVGAVELARWGLGRQAVETLAATSDPAAERLVAAAHLWRLHRNPAWFEGPSGLPLEDLVRAPADRVEAAGALGVLADLLDARGEARSAADAREAAAGVALASLPPTDPPTTTLRYLSDCLAWESIDGLDLLTEMPDAWLGGGIEVHGLATPHGRLGYAVRWHGDRPALLWELDRWDGRPVVLRVPGLDTAFSTDEPSGEALLAAPAGRVPPRSVAASPPDGGEFF
;
A
#
# COMPACT_ATOMS: atom_id res chain seq x y z
N MET A 1 47.95 -22.13 -10.03
CA MET A 1 47.97 -22.04 -8.55
C MET A 1 47.95 -20.55 -8.18
N PHE A 2 46.77 -19.93 -8.19
CA PHE A 2 46.62 -18.51 -7.80
C PHE A 2 45.93 -18.46 -6.45
N ARG A 3 46.68 -18.00 -5.42
CA ARG A 3 46.18 -17.74 -4.08
C ARG A 3 45.47 -16.39 -4.08
N PHE A 4 44.14 -16.40 -4.00
CA PHE A 4 43.40 -15.20 -3.66
C PHE A 4 43.54 -14.92 -2.15
N ARG A 5 44.10 -13.75 -1.83
CA ARG A 5 44.14 -13.22 -0.46
C ARG A 5 42.70 -12.86 -0.04
N ASN A 6 42.22 -13.61 0.93
CA ASN A 6 40.99 -13.33 1.66
C ASN A 6 41.14 -11.98 2.39
N ARG A 7 40.39 -10.96 2.00
CA ARG A 7 40.25 -9.75 2.79
C ARG A 7 39.28 -10.06 3.93
N SER A 8 39.74 -9.84 5.13
CA SER A 8 39.13 -9.86 6.45
C SER A 8 37.60 -9.76 6.46
N GLY A 9 36.96 -10.75 7.13
CA GLY A 9 35.53 -10.78 7.40
C GLY A 9 35.04 -9.51 8.09
N SER A 10 34.29 -8.71 7.38
CA SER A 10 33.44 -7.69 8.00
C SER A 10 32.27 -8.40 8.68
N ARG A 11 32.22 -8.37 10.01
CA ARG A 11 31.00 -8.66 10.75
C ARG A 11 29.89 -7.85 10.10
N ARG A 12 28.91 -8.49 9.44
CA ARG A 12 27.70 -7.80 8.98
C ARG A 12 27.06 -7.19 10.23
N VAL A 13 27.01 -5.85 10.27
CA VAL A 13 26.25 -5.10 11.27
C VAL A 13 24.79 -5.49 11.09
N PRO A 14 24.01 -5.79 12.15
CA PRO A 14 22.59 -6.10 12.05
C PRO A 14 21.89 -4.99 11.26
N VAL A 15 21.23 -5.37 10.15
CA VAL A 15 20.54 -4.41 9.29
C VAL A 15 19.31 -3.90 10.04
N PRO A 16 19.01 -2.57 10.05
CA PRO A 16 17.80 -2.01 10.64
C PRO A 16 16.54 -2.68 10.11
N ALA A 17 15.41 -2.55 10.84
CA ALA A 17 14.12 -3.01 10.35
C ALA A 17 13.84 -2.48 8.93
N ALA A 18 13.35 -3.34 8.05
CA ALA A 18 13.22 -3.03 6.63
C ALA A 18 12.30 -1.81 6.43
N VAL A 19 12.82 -0.80 5.74
CA VAL A 19 12.02 0.26 5.13
C VAL A 19 11.66 -0.22 3.73
N GLY A 20 10.37 -0.33 3.42
CA GLY A 20 9.92 -0.87 2.13
C GLY A 20 8.41 -0.85 1.97
N THR A 21 7.94 -1.52 0.94
CA THR A 21 6.52 -1.66 0.65
C THR A 21 5.89 -2.72 1.54
N ARG A 22 4.72 -2.41 2.11
CA ARG A 22 3.92 -3.40 2.84
C ARG A 22 3.20 -4.31 1.88
N VAL A 23 3.24 -5.61 2.16
CA VAL A 23 2.39 -6.64 1.56
C VAL A 23 1.60 -7.32 2.66
N GLY A 24 0.40 -7.77 2.37
CA GLY A 24 -0.44 -8.37 3.41
C GLY A 24 -1.77 -8.88 2.89
N THR A 25 -2.55 -9.44 3.80
CA THR A 25 -3.86 -10.05 3.55
C THR A 25 -4.92 -9.46 4.47
N ASP A 26 -6.20 -9.67 4.18
CA ASP A 26 -7.33 -9.11 4.96
C ASP A 26 -7.38 -9.60 6.41
N ASP A 27 -6.88 -10.80 6.68
CA ASP A 27 -6.85 -11.40 8.01
C ASP A 27 -5.78 -10.81 8.96
N GLY A 28 -5.12 -9.74 8.55
CA GLY A 28 -4.18 -8.99 9.38
C GLY A 28 -2.71 -9.42 9.22
N PHE A 29 -2.39 -10.46 8.45
CA PHE A 29 -1.00 -10.79 8.17
C PHE A 29 -0.33 -9.70 7.34
N ARG A 30 0.85 -9.27 7.76
CA ARG A 30 1.62 -8.21 7.13
C ARG A 30 3.11 -8.55 7.09
N ALA A 31 3.76 -8.12 6.01
CA ALA A 31 5.21 -8.14 5.89
C ALA A 31 5.69 -6.85 5.19
N VAL A 32 6.96 -6.54 5.35
CA VAL A 32 7.65 -5.48 4.60
C VAL A 32 8.60 -6.12 3.61
N VAL A 33 8.56 -5.65 2.38
CA VAL A 33 9.49 -6.01 1.31
C VAL A 33 10.34 -4.78 1.00
N ASP A 34 11.65 -4.86 1.20
CA ASP A 34 12.53 -3.74 0.89
C ASP A 34 12.81 -3.61 -0.61
N THR A 35 13.51 -2.56 -1.01
CA THR A 35 13.87 -2.29 -2.42
C THR A 35 14.82 -3.32 -3.04
N ARG A 36 15.28 -4.28 -2.24
CA ARG A 36 16.20 -5.36 -2.61
C ARG A 36 15.53 -6.73 -2.53
N SER A 37 14.20 -6.76 -2.36
CA SER A 37 13.38 -7.97 -2.25
C SER A 37 13.65 -8.82 -1.01
N VAL A 38 14.19 -8.21 0.05
CA VAL A 38 14.23 -8.84 1.36
C VAL A 38 12.86 -8.76 1.99
N VAL A 39 12.33 -9.89 2.44
CA VAL A 39 11.00 -10.00 3.06
C VAL A 39 11.15 -10.13 4.56
N GLN A 40 10.50 -9.25 5.31
CA GLN A 40 10.42 -9.32 6.76
C GLN A 40 8.95 -9.39 7.19
N PRO A 41 8.45 -10.55 7.67
CA PRO A 41 7.14 -10.63 8.30
C PRO A 41 7.09 -9.75 9.55
N LEU A 42 6.03 -8.96 9.72
CA LEU A 42 5.91 -8.10 10.90
C LEU A 42 5.71 -8.95 12.15
N GLY A 43 6.42 -8.59 13.21
CA GLY A 43 6.43 -9.34 14.47
C GLY A 43 7.36 -10.56 14.48
N SER A 44 8.01 -10.92 13.35
CA SER A 44 9.02 -11.98 13.31
C SER A 44 10.40 -11.46 13.70
N GLY A 45 11.21 -12.33 14.31
CA GLY A 45 12.62 -12.04 14.61
C GLY A 45 13.58 -12.34 13.44
N HIS A 46 13.05 -12.70 12.27
CA HIS A 46 13.82 -13.09 11.10
C HIS A 46 13.35 -12.41 9.82
N ARG A 47 14.20 -12.46 8.80
CA ARG A 47 13.93 -12.04 7.43
C ARG A 47 14.25 -13.17 6.48
N VAL A 48 13.66 -13.12 5.29
CA VAL A 48 13.92 -14.04 4.19
C VAL A 48 14.48 -13.26 3.02
N GLU A 49 15.58 -13.77 2.45
CA GLU A 49 16.23 -13.19 1.28
C GLU A 49 16.60 -14.30 0.30
N TRP A 50 16.94 -13.93 -0.92
CA TRP A 50 17.32 -14.89 -1.95
C TRP A 50 18.60 -14.44 -2.66
N TRP A 51 19.39 -15.40 -3.10
CA TRP A 51 20.63 -15.20 -3.83
C TRP A 51 20.65 -16.07 -5.07
N VAL A 52 21.40 -15.68 -6.10
CA VAL A 52 21.46 -16.40 -7.37
C VAL A 52 22.91 -16.76 -7.69
N ALA A 53 23.17 -18.03 -7.99
CA ALA A 53 24.41 -18.46 -8.62
C ALA A 53 24.25 -18.37 -10.14
N GLY A 54 24.89 -17.41 -10.76
CA GLY A 54 25.10 -17.37 -12.20
C GLY A 54 26.27 -18.28 -12.63
N GLU A 55 26.65 -18.18 -13.91
CA GLU A 55 27.79 -18.95 -14.44
C GLU A 55 29.13 -18.50 -13.85
N ASP A 56 29.25 -17.24 -13.47
CA ASP A 56 30.50 -16.58 -13.07
C ASP A 56 30.66 -16.46 -11.55
N ARG A 57 29.55 -16.19 -10.84
CA ARG A 57 29.56 -15.96 -9.38
C ARG A 57 28.17 -16.05 -8.77
N TRP A 58 28.16 -15.93 -7.44
CA TRP A 58 26.93 -15.67 -6.70
C TRP A 58 26.59 -14.17 -6.68
N TYR A 59 25.30 -13.86 -6.76
CA TYR A 59 24.73 -12.53 -6.75
C TYR A 59 23.79 -12.40 -5.56
N ASP A 60 24.01 -11.36 -4.74
CA ASP A 60 23.15 -10.99 -3.62
C ASP A 60 22.42 -9.69 -3.97
N PRO A 61 21.08 -9.70 -4.18
CA PRO A 61 20.32 -8.49 -4.51
C PRO A 61 20.58 -7.33 -3.53
N SER A 62 20.87 -7.63 -2.26
CA SER A 62 21.13 -6.60 -1.24
C SER A 62 22.39 -5.77 -1.51
N THR A 63 23.34 -6.31 -2.26
CA THR A 63 24.64 -5.67 -2.55
C THR A 63 24.84 -5.32 -4.02
N GLU A 64 24.03 -5.88 -4.92
CA GLU A 64 24.18 -5.65 -6.37
C GLU A 64 23.65 -4.28 -6.79
N ALA A 65 24.41 -3.58 -7.64
CA ALA A 65 23.99 -2.29 -8.19
C ALA A 65 22.85 -2.44 -9.24
N ALA A 66 22.85 -3.55 -9.96
CA ALA A 66 21.91 -3.82 -11.05
C ALA A 66 20.64 -4.54 -10.56
N VAL A 67 20.01 -4.00 -9.54
CA VAL A 67 18.69 -4.42 -9.03
C VAL A 67 17.68 -3.32 -9.29
N ARG A 68 16.53 -3.68 -9.85
CA ARG A 68 15.40 -2.77 -10.05
C ARG A 68 14.14 -3.39 -9.50
N GLN A 69 13.45 -2.67 -8.63
CA GLN A 69 12.14 -3.06 -8.13
C GLN A 69 11.08 -2.09 -8.64
N VAL A 70 9.95 -2.63 -9.06
CA VAL A 70 8.77 -1.87 -9.48
C VAL A 70 7.50 -2.48 -8.85
N ARG A 71 6.48 -1.65 -8.68
CA ARG A 71 5.12 -2.04 -8.36
C ARG A 71 4.27 -1.75 -9.60
N PRO A 72 3.90 -2.76 -10.40
CA PRO A 72 3.28 -2.54 -11.72
C PRO A 72 1.93 -1.82 -11.66
N GLY A 73 1.17 -2.01 -10.58
CA GLY A 73 -0.16 -1.41 -10.41
C GLY A 73 -0.40 -0.89 -9.00
N ALA A 74 -1.68 -0.77 -8.64
CA ALA A 74 -2.10 -0.39 -7.28
C ALA A 74 -1.94 -1.54 -6.27
N ALA A 75 -2.09 -2.79 -6.71
CA ALA A 75 -1.94 -3.95 -5.85
C ALA A 75 -0.53 -4.03 -5.22
N PRO A 76 -0.39 -4.58 -3.99
CA PRO A 76 0.89 -4.74 -3.33
C PRO A 76 1.62 -5.98 -3.88
N VAL A 77 1.83 -5.98 -5.18
CA VAL A 77 2.60 -6.97 -5.95
C VAL A 77 3.87 -6.27 -6.43
N LEU A 78 5.02 -6.83 -6.09
CA LEU A 78 6.32 -6.23 -6.39
C LEU A 78 7.07 -7.11 -7.36
N GLU A 79 7.66 -6.54 -8.38
CA GLU A 79 8.58 -7.20 -9.30
C GLU A 79 9.99 -6.66 -9.06
N THR A 80 10.92 -7.55 -8.72
CA THR A 80 12.34 -7.22 -8.53
C THR A 80 13.18 -7.96 -9.55
N ARG A 81 13.88 -7.23 -10.40
CA ARG A 81 14.79 -7.76 -11.41
C ARG A 81 16.23 -7.65 -10.93
N LEU A 82 16.92 -8.79 -10.93
CA LEU A 82 18.34 -8.89 -10.67
C LEU A 82 19.05 -9.26 -11.97
N ARG A 83 19.96 -8.40 -12.42
CA ARG A 83 20.82 -8.70 -13.57
C ARG A 83 21.94 -9.64 -13.14
N VAL A 84 22.02 -10.78 -13.78
CA VAL A 84 23.10 -11.77 -13.65
C VAL A 84 23.81 -11.97 -14.99
N SER A 85 24.86 -12.80 -15.03
CA SER A 85 25.51 -13.14 -16.29
C SER A 85 24.50 -13.78 -17.26
N GLY A 86 24.37 -13.21 -18.45
CA GLY A 86 23.51 -13.71 -19.53
C GLY A 86 22.04 -13.29 -19.48
N GLY A 87 21.52 -12.63 -18.44
CA GLY A 87 20.10 -12.25 -18.41
C GLY A 87 19.61 -11.76 -17.05
N ASP A 88 18.33 -11.87 -16.80
CA ASP A 88 17.70 -11.46 -15.56
C ASP A 88 17.13 -12.66 -14.81
N VAL A 89 17.15 -12.57 -13.48
CA VAL A 89 16.28 -13.35 -12.59
C VAL A 89 15.26 -12.41 -11.98
N VAL A 90 13.98 -12.75 -12.11
CA VAL A 90 12.87 -11.90 -11.72
C VAL A 90 12.15 -12.51 -10.54
N ALA A 91 12.05 -11.75 -9.45
CA ALA A 91 11.28 -12.10 -8.27
C ALA A 91 9.96 -11.33 -8.29
N THR A 92 8.82 -12.03 -8.35
CA THR A 92 7.50 -11.46 -8.09
C THR A 92 7.10 -11.80 -6.67
N THR A 93 6.76 -10.78 -5.87
CA THR A 93 6.45 -10.92 -4.44
C THR A 93 5.06 -10.37 -4.15
N TRP A 94 4.23 -11.17 -3.47
CA TRP A 94 2.88 -10.77 -3.03
C TRP A 94 2.49 -11.50 -1.75
N ALA A 95 1.41 -11.07 -1.09
CA ALA A 95 0.82 -11.80 0.02
C ALA A 95 -0.53 -12.39 -0.39
N ALA A 96 -0.83 -13.59 0.12
CA ALA A 96 -2.08 -14.27 -0.17
C ALA A 96 -2.50 -15.20 0.98
N VAL A 97 -3.80 -15.47 1.08
CA VAL A 97 -4.34 -16.55 1.91
C VAL A 97 -4.35 -17.84 1.08
N GLY A 98 -3.83 -18.90 1.67
CA GLY A 98 -3.81 -20.20 1.02
C GLY A 98 -5.20 -20.86 0.95
N ARG A 99 -5.32 -21.90 0.13
CA ARG A 99 -6.56 -22.66 -0.03
C ARG A 99 -6.81 -23.56 1.19
N GLY A 100 -8.09 -23.81 1.49
CA GLY A 100 -8.48 -24.68 2.59
C GLY A 100 -8.06 -24.12 3.94
N SER A 101 -7.36 -24.94 4.74
CA SER A 101 -6.83 -24.57 6.06
C SER A 101 -5.46 -23.88 5.99
N THR A 102 -4.89 -23.70 4.81
CA THR A 102 -3.62 -23.01 4.61
C THR A 102 -3.77 -21.53 4.95
N GLY A 103 -3.07 -21.06 5.96
CA GLY A 103 -3.11 -19.68 6.43
C GLY A 103 -2.49 -18.69 5.43
N PRO A 104 -2.35 -17.41 5.84
CA PRO A 104 -1.73 -16.39 5.00
C PRO A 104 -0.21 -16.56 4.93
N ALA A 105 0.35 -16.13 3.78
CA ALA A 105 1.79 -16.10 3.56
C ALA A 105 2.20 -14.95 2.62
N VAL A 106 3.47 -14.55 2.69
CA VAL A 106 4.12 -13.91 1.54
C VAL A 106 4.59 -15.00 0.60
N VAL A 107 4.26 -14.86 -0.66
CA VAL A 107 4.70 -15.75 -1.74
C VAL A 107 5.69 -14.99 -2.61
N VAL A 108 6.78 -15.65 -2.96
CA VAL A 108 7.77 -15.13 -3.90
C VAL A 108 7.93 -16.17 -5.02
N GLU A 109 7.80 -15.71 -6.24
CA GLU A 109 8.08 -16.51 -7.43
C GLU A 109 9.31 -15.94 -8.13
N LEU A 110 10.34 -16.78 -8.26
CA LEU A 110 11.58 -16.47 -8.96
C LEU A 110 11.56 -17.10 -10.34
N ALA A 111 11.56 -16.31 -11.40
CA ALA A 111 11.65 -16.75 -12.78
C ALA A 111 13.07 -16.57 -13.31
N ASN A 112 13.61 -17.63 -13.90
CA ASN A 112 14.90 -17.60 -14.59
C ASN A 112 14.71 -17.19 -16.06
N GLU A 113 14.94 -15.92 -16.38
CA GLU A 113 14.89 -15.38 -17.74
C GLU A 113 16.26 -15.46 -18.46
N THR A 114 17.27 -16.07 -17.84
CA THR A 114 18.58 -16.28 -18.49
C THR A 114 18.53 -17.47 -19.45
N PRO A 115 19.45 -17.57 -20.42
CA PRO A 115 19.51 -18.72 -21.35
C PRO A 115 20.07 -20.00 -20.72
N VAL A 116 20.56 -19.94 -19.47
CA VAL A 116 21.26 -21.03 -18.78
C VAL A 116 20.59 -21.37 -17.45
N PRO A 117 20.79 -22.57 -16.91
CA PRO A 117 20.37 -22.88 -15.56
C PRO A 117 21.12 -22.04 -14.54
N VAL A 118 20.44 -21.65 -13.46
CA VAL A 118 21.03 -20.98 -12.28
C VAL A 118 20.74 -21.81 -11.03
N ALA A 119 21.37 -21.51 -9.91
CA ALA A 119 20.92 -21.99 -8.61
C ALA A 119 20.43 -20.81 -7.77
N VAL A 120 19.39 -21.04 -7.00
CA VAL A 120 18.82 -20.05 -6.08
C VAL A 120 19.03 -20.51 -4.64
N ALA A 121 19.58 -19.67 -3.80
CA ALA A 121 19.59 -19.88 -2.36
C ALA A 121 18.46 -19.05 -1.73
N VAL A 122 17.54 -19.69 -1.02
CA VAL A 122 16.52 -19.01 -0.17
C VAL A 122 17.02 -19.05 1.25
N ALA A 123 17.35 -17.90 1.80
CA ALA A 123 18.03 -17.75 3.08
C ALA A 123 17.15 -17.11 4.16
N VAL A 124 17.27 -17.60 5.39
CA VAL A 124 16.61 -17.08 6.59
C VAL A 124 17.69 -16.60 7.56
N GLN A 125 17.59 -15.35 8.00
CA GLN A 125 18.53 -14.73 8.93
C GLN A 125 17.80 -13.91 9.98
N ALA A 126 18.42 -13.72 11.16
CA ALA A 126 17.88 -12.82 12.18
C ALA A 126 17.92 -11.36 11.71
N VAL A 127 16.89 -10.58 12.07
CA VAL A 127 16.90 -9.11 11.92
C VAL A 127 17.60 -8.44 13.11
N SER A 128 17.91 -7.15 12.98
CA SER A 128 18.43 -6.35 14.10
C SER A 128 17.42 -6.34 15.26
N GLY A 129 17.85 -6.74 16.45
CA GLY A 129 17.00 -6.88 17.62
C GLY A 129 16.13 -8.14 17.63
N GLY A 130 16.07 -8.90 16.53
CA GLY A 130 15.40 -10.19 16.45
C GLY A 130 16.30 -11.33 16.92
N GLN A 131 15.70 -12.50 17.14
CA GLN A 131 16.44 -13.70 17.57
C GLN A 131 16.00 -14.93 16.80
N VAL A 132 16.99 -15.66 16.27
CA VAL A 132 16.86 -17.01 15.73
C VAL A 132 17.77 -17.91 16.59
N ARG A 133 17.20 -18.57 17.57
CA ARG A 133 17.96 -19.40 18.53
C ARG A 133 18.27 -20.78 17.98
N ARG A 134 17.39 -21.26 17.11
CA ARG A 134 17.55 -22.55 16.44
C ARG A 134 17.08 -22.44 15.00
N ILE A 135 17.90 -22.94 14.08
CA ILE A 135 17.52 -23.14 12.69
C ILE A 135 17.62 -24.63 12.38
N SER A 136 16.64 -25.16 11.64
CA SER A 136 16.65 -26.55 11.17
C SER A 136 16.11 -26.61 9.74
N ALA A 137 16.53 -27.62 9.00
CA ALA A 137 16.01 -27.95 7.68
C ALA A 137 15.22 -29.27 7.76
N ASP A 138 14.07 -29.31 7.09
CA ASP A 138 13.20 -30.47 6.98
C ASP A 138 12.66 -30.55 5.54
N GLY A 139 13.35 -31.32 4.69
CA GLY A 139 13.04 -31.39 3.27
C GLY A 139 13.02 -29.99 2.65
N ARG A 140 11.86 -29.56 2.20
CA ARG A 140 11.65 -28.26 1.51
C ARG A 140 11.49 -27.05 2.46
N ARG A 141 11.72 -27.21 3.77
CA ARG A 141 11.45 -26.19 4.77
C ARG A 141 12.69 -25.76 5.54
N LEU A 142 12.76 -24.48 5.89
CA LEU A 142 13.56 -24.01 7.02
C LEU A 142 12.64 -23.64 8.17
N LEU A 143 12.98 -24.11 9.36
CA LEU A 143 12.24 -23.83 10.58
C LEU A 143 13.10 -22.97 11.50
N VAL A 144 12.50 -21.89 12.02
CA VAL A 144 13.05 -21.02 13.06
C VAL A 144 12.35 -21.39 14.37
N ASP A 145 13.13 -21.80 15.37
CA ASP A 145 12.65 -22.18 16.70
C ASP A 145 11.50 -23.21 16.70
N GLY A 146 11.42 -24.00 15.63
CA GLY A 146 10.44 -25.08 15.45
C GLY A 146 9.24 -24.73 14.57
N THR A 147 9.10 -23.46 14.14
CA THR A 147 8.02 -23.00 13.24
C THR A 147 8.57 -22.80 11.82
N THR A 148 7.80 -23.12 10.80
CA THR A 148 8.19 -22.93 9.41
C THR A 148 8.41 -21.43 9.11
N ALA A 149 9.64 -21.06 8.75
CA ALA A 149 9.99 -19.73 8.34
C ALA A 149 9.90 -19.53 6.82
N VAL A 150 10.21 -20.58 6.06
CA VAL A 150 10.06 -20.62 4.59
C VAL A 150 9.88 -22.04 4.11
N VAL A 151 9.09 -22.21 3.07
CA VAL A 151 8.90 -23.47 2.35
C VAL A 151 9.03 -23.23 0.84
N VAL A 152 9.80 -24.10 0.15
CA VAL A 152 9.99 -24.04 -1.30
C VAL A 152 9.13 -25.10 -2.00
N ASP A 153 8.78 -24.89 -3.28
CA ASP A 153 7.88 -25.76 -4.04
C ASP A 153 8.53 -27.06 -4.57
N ARG A 154 9.85 -27.18 -4.46
CA ARG A 154 10.63 -28.35 -4.89
C ARG A 154 11.74 -28.70 -3.93
N GLU A 155 12.27 -29.90 -4.04
CA GLU A 155 13.35 -30.36 -3.16
C GLU A 155 14.65 -29.56 -3.41
N PRO A 156 15.29 -29.03 -2.34
CA PRO A 156 16.60 -28.42 -2.43
C PRO A 156 17.67 -29.42 -2.83
N GLY A 157 18.61 -28.99 -3.65
CA GLY A 157 19.80 -29.78 -3.96
C GLY A 157 20.86 -29.72 -2.87
N ARG A 158 20.89 -28.65 -2.05
CA ARG A 158 21.82 -28.44 -0.95
C ARG A 158 21.23 -27.61 0.17
N TYR A 159 21.84 -27.73 1.35
CA TYR A 159 21.43 -27.06 2.60
C TYR A 159 22.63 -26.40 3.25
N ALA A 160 22.47 -25.23 3.81
CA ALA A 160 23.45 -24.58 4.68
C ALA A 160 22.77 -24.13 5.98
N LEU A 161 23.29 -24.54 7.14
CA LEU A 161 22.87 -24.06 8.45
C LEU A 161 24.11 -23.61 9.21
N VAL A 162 24.07 -22.43 9.79
CA VAL A 162 25.21 -21.80 10.51
C VAL A 162 24.77 -21.22 11.84
N ASP A 163 25.74 -21.11 12.75
CA ASP A 163 25.62 -20.27 13.95
C ASP A 163 26.32 -18.92 13.77
N ALA A 164 26.42 -18.13 14.84
CA ALA A 164 27.05 -16.81 14.81
C ALA A 164 28.56 -16.81 14.48
N ALA A 165 29.22 -17.95 14.53
CA ALA A 165 30.66 -18.06 14.26
C ALA A 165 30.96 -18.19 12.75
N GLN A 166 29.92 -18.47 11.94
CA GLN A 166 30.05 -18.72 10.52
C GLN A 166 29.21 -17.72 9.71
N ASP A 167 29.70 -17.30 8.56
CA ASP A 167 28.96 -16.47 7.61
C ASP A 167 28.19 -17.36 6.62
N LEU A 168 26.84 -17.24 6.60
CA LEU A 168 25.99 -18.03 5.75
C LEU A 168 26.24 -17.78 4.25
N TRP A 169 26.44 -16.50 3.87
CA TRP A 169 26.79 -16.13 2.51
C TRP A 169 28.12 -16.78 2.06
N ALA A 170 29.15 -16.69 2.89
CA ALA A 170 30.45 -17.28 2.60
C ALA A 170 30.35 -18.82 2.49
N MET A 171 29.53 -19.47 3.31
CA MET A 171 29.29 -20.90 3.25
C MET A 171 28.60 -21.31 1.93
N VAL A 172 27.52 -20.62 1.54
CA VAL A 172 26.78 -20.91 0.31
C VAL A 172 27.62 -20.59 -0.93
N SER A 173 28.18 -19.39 -1.00
CA SER A 173 28.95 -18.93 -2.17
C SER A 173 30.28 -19.63 -2.34
N GLY A 174 30.85 -20.11 -1.25
CA GLY A 174 32.09 -20.92 -1.24
C GLY A 174 31.86 -22.43 -1.51
N GLY A 175 30.62 -22.85 -1.76
CA GLY A 175 30.30 -24.26 -2.05
C GLY A 175 30.26 -25.18 -0.82
N GLY A 176 30.20 -24.64 0.39
CA GLY A 176 30.14 -25.38 1.66
C GLY A 176 28.74 -25.92 2.00
N ALA A 177 27.73 -25.62 1.20
CA ALA A 177 26.39 -26.17 1.37
C ALA A 177 26.36 -27.70 1.13
N GLN A 178 25.72 -28.45 2.03
CA GLN A 178 25.71 -29.91 2.08
C GLN A 178 24.55 -30.49 1.29
N VAL A 179 24.70 -31.71 0.72
CA VAL A 179 23.63 -32.42 0.01
C VAL A 179 22.60 -32.97 1.01
N GLU A 180 23.05 -33.49 2.14
CA GLU A 180 22.15 -33.96 3.18
C GLU A 180 21.79 -32.83 4.14
N PRO A 181 20.51 -32.67 4.54
CA PRO A 181 20.12 -31.62 5.45
C PRO A 181 20.73 -31.82 6.83
N PRO A 182 21.51 -30.84 7.35
CA PRO A 182 21.97 -30.90 8.73
C PRO A 182 20.73 -30.85 9.66
N ARG A 183 20.72 -31.66 10.72
CA ARG A 183 19.53 -31.80 11.58
C ARG A 183 19.08 -30.48 12.22
N SER A 184 19.97 -29.73 12.79
CA SER A 184 19.71 -28.37 13.32
C SER A 184 20.99 -27.71 13.81
N VAL A 185 20.99 -26.36 13.82
CA VAL A 185 22.00 -25.53 14.45
C VAL A 185 21.36 -24.69 15.54
N ARG A 186 22.01 -24.58 16.70
CA ARG A 186 21.61 -23.73 17.83
C ARG A 186 22.59 -22.61 18.03
N CYS A 187 22.09 -21.41 18.30
CA CYS A 187 22.88 -20.23 18.59
C CYS A 187 22.37 -19.52 19.83
N ARG A 188 23.18 -19.47 20.90
CA ARG A 188 22.80 -18.85 22.17
C ARG A 188 22.52 -17.35 22.07
N ILE A 189 23.21 -16.66 21.15
CA ILE A 189 23.03 -15.22 20.95
C ILE A 189 21.91 -14.89 19.94
N GLY A 190 21.19 -15.90 19.45
CA GLY A 190 20.05 -15.69 18.55
C GLY A 190 20.40 -15.32 17.11
N ALA A 191 21.58 -15.67 16.64
CA ALA A 191 22.06 -15.35 15.27
C ALA A 191 22.26 -16.62 14.41
N ALA A 192 21.47 -17.68 14.65
CA ALA A 192 21.45 -18.83 13.73
C ALA A 192 20.84 -18.41 12.38
N ALA A 193 21.34 -18.99 11.29
CA ALA A 193 20.88 -18.72 9.95
C ALA A 193 20.90 -19.98 9.09
N GLY A 194 20.12 -20.01 8.02
CA GLY A 194 20.08 -21.16 7.11
C GLY A 194 19.66 -20.81 5.70
N ALA A 195 20.02 -21.65 4.75
CA ALA A 195 19.66 -21.51 3.35
C ALA A 195 19.30 -22.88 2.72
N LEU A 196 18.30 -22.85 1.85
CA LEU A 196 17.96 -23.93 0.89
C LEU A 196 18.50 -23.54 -0.47
N VAL A 197 19.32 -24.37 -1.08
CA VAL A 197 19.85 -24.11 -2.42
C VAL A 197 19.12 -25.01 -3.42
N VAL A 198 18.43 -24.39 -4.37
CA VAL A 198 17.55 -25.04 -5.32
C VAL A 198 18.05 -24.79 -6.74
N PRO A 199 18.25 -25.80 -7.58
CA PRO A 199 18.56 -25.60 -8.98
C PRO A 199 17.33 -25.05 -9.72
N LEU A 200 17.52 -24.03 -10.56
CA LEU A 200 16.49 -23.40 -11.35
C LEU A 200 16.87 -23.44 -12.84
N PRO A 201 16.29 -24.39 -13.60
CA PRO A 201 16.53 -24.52 -15.04
C PRO A 201 16.18 -23.24 -15.81
N HIS A 202 16.69 -23.13 -17.02
CA HIS A 202 16.29 -22.09 -17.97
C HIS A 202 14.77 -22.07 -18.18
N ARG A 203 14.19 -20.87 -18.19
CA ARG A 203 12.72 -20.62 -18.31
C ARG A 203 11.85 -21.33 -17.27
N ALA A 204 12.44 -21.78 -16.18
CA ALA A 204 11.68 -22.31 -15.05
C ALA A 204 11.46 -21.23 -13.98
N SER A 205 10.45 -21.48 -13.13
CA SER A 205 10.23 -20.69 -11.93
C SER A 205 10.38 -21.54 -10.67
N LEU A 206 10.75 -20.90 -9.57
CA LEU A 206 10.77 -21.44 -8.21
C LEU A 206 9.82 -20.61 -7.38
N ARG A 207 8.85 -21.24 -6.73
CA ARG A 207 7.96 -20.56 -5.80
C ARG A 207 8.30 -20.95 -4.37
N PHE A 208 8.38 -19.96 -3.49
CA PHE A 208 8.49 -20.18 -2.06
C PHE A 208 7.49 -19.30 -1.28
N ALA A 209 7.09 -19.80 -0.12
CA ALA A 209 6.18 -19.10 0.78
C ALA A 209 6.83 -18.85 2.14
N ILE A 210 6.53 -17.69 2.71
CA ILE A 210 6.91 -17.24 4.05
C ILE A 210 5.61 -17.14 4.85
N PRO A 211 5.21 -18.22 5.56
CA PRO A 211 3.89 -18.30 6.16
C PRO A 211 3.81 -17.55 7.49
N ALA A 212 2.59 -17.16 7.86
CA ALA A 212 2.29 -16.57 9.16
C ALA A 212 2.30 -17.61 10.30
N ALA A 213 2.03 -18.88 9.95
CA ALA A 213 1.98 -20.03 10.88
C ALA A 213 2.66 -21.22 10.23
N ASP A 214 2.69 -22.35 10.94
CA ASP A 214 3.35 -23.54 10.41
C ASP A 214 2.69 -24.03 9.10
N LEU A 215 3.48 -24.24 8.07
CA LEU A 215 3.06 -24.67 6.74
C LEU A 215 3.92 -25.82 6.26
N VAL A 216 3.27 -26.91 5.83
CA VAL A 216 3.92 -28.13 5.30
C VAL A 216 3.64 -28.29 3.80
N GLU A 217 2.58 -27.68 3.30
CA GLU A 217 2.05 -27.85 1.95
C GLU A 217 2.93 -27.21 0.88
N ASN A 218 2.73 -27.63 -0.37
CA ASN A 218 3.47 -27.07 -1.51
C ASN A 218 2.95 -25.69 -1.87
N PRO A 219 3.79 -24.62 -1.85
CA PRO A 219 3.37 -23.25 -2.15
C PRO A 219 2.69 -23.08 -3.51
N SER A 220 3.18 -23.78 -4.54
CA SER A 220 2.62 -23.67 -5.89
C SER A 220 1.20 -24.20 -6.02
N ALA A 221 0.80 -25.14 -5.16
CA ALA A 221 -0.56 -25.70 -5.14
C ALA A 221 -1.49 -24.93 -4.20
N SER A 222 -0.94 -24.34 -3.14
CA SER A 222 -1.70 -23.80 -2.02
C SER A 222 -2.09 -22.33 -2.21
N PHE A 223 -1.29 -21.51 -2.90
CA PHE A 223 -1.51 -20.08 -3.03
C PHE A 223 -1.92 -19.67 -4.45
N PRO A 224 -2.77 -18.64 -4.59
CA PRO A 224 -3.07 -18.02 -5.88
C PRO A 224 -1.82 -17.33 -6.46
N ASP A 225 -1.83 -17.14 -7.79
CA ASP A 225 -0.81 -16.35 -8.48
C ASP A 225 -0.95 -14.82 -8.21
N ALA A 226 0.07 -14.08 -8.59
CA ALA A 226 0.15 -12.63 -8.41
C ALA A 226 -0.97 -11.89 -9.15
N ASP A 227 -1.32 -12.32 -10.36
CA ASP A 227 -2.35 -11.68 -11.18
C ASP A 227 -3.73 -11.79 -10.52
N ARG A 228 -4.04 -12.94 -9.94
CA ARG A 228 -5.29 -13.14 -9.21
C ARG A 228 -5.37 -12.28 -7.96
N VAL A 229 -4.26 -12.13 -7.24
CA VAL A 229 -4.18 -11.23 -6.08
C VAL A 229 -4.33 -9.78 -6.53
N ALA A 230 -3.67 -9.38 -7.63
CA ALA A 230 -3.79 -8.04 -8.19
C ALA A 230 -5.23 -7.72 -8.59
N ALA A 231 -5.94 -8.66 -9.25
CA ALA A 231 -7.35 -8.53 -9.58
C ALA A 231 -8.25 -8.38 -8.34
N GLY A 232 -7.94 -9.11 -7.25
CA GLY A 232 -8.64 -8.97 -5.98
C GLY A 232 -8.51 -7.57 -5.37
N TRP A 233 -7.31 -6.99 -5.39
CA TRP A 233 -7.08 -5.62 -4.94
C TRP A 233 -7.78 -4.58 -5.83
N THR A 234 -7.78 -4.78 -7.15
CA THR A 234 -8.54 -3.93 -8.08
C THR A 234 -10.04 -3.95 -7.76
N ALA A 235 -10.61 -5.13 -7.49
CA ALA A 235 -11.99 -5.25 -7.10
C ALA A 235 -12.32 -4.56 -5.76
N ARG A 236 -11.39 -4.50 -4.82
CA ARG A 236 -11.55 -3.74 -3.56
C ARG A 236 -11.58 -2.23 -3.75
N LEU A 237 -11.02 -1.73 -4.82
CA LEU A 237 -10.99 -0.30 -5.15
C LEU A 237 -12.13 0.11 -6.10
N VAL A 238 -13.08 -0.78 -6.42
CA VAL A 238 -14.15 -0.50 -7.40
C VAL A 238 -15.01 0.71 -7.05
N ASP A 239 -15.22 0.95 -5.75
CA ASP A 239 -16.00 2.08 -5.24
C ASP A 239 -15.13 3.32 -4.95
N ALA A 240 -13.81 3.19 -5.09
CA ALA A 240 -12.89 4.31 -4.83
C ALA A 240 -13.07 5.41 -5.88
N ALA A 241 -12.88 6.64 -5.42
CA ALA A 241 -12.74 7.76 -6.33
C ALA A 241 -11.54 7.54 -7.27
N THR A 242 -11.73 7.91 -8.54
CA THR A 242 -10.68 7.84 -9.54
C THR A 242 -10.29 9.23 -10.01
N VAL A 243 -9.00 9.42 -10.27
CA VAL A 243 -8.45 10.67 -10.76
C VAL A 243 -7.52 10.41 -11.93
N ASP A 244 -7.67 11.21 -12.97
CA ASP A 244 -6.71 11.31 -14.08
C ASP A 244 -6.30 12.78 -14.20
N ILE A 245 -5.03 13.05 -13.93
CA ILE A 245 -4.46 14.40 -13.90
C ILE A 245 -3.17 14.43 -14.74
N PRO A 246 -2.72 15.61 -15.18
CA PRO A 246 -1.50 15.73 -15.98
C PRO A 246 -0.22 15.21 -15.30
N ASP A 247 -0.24 15.04 -14.00
CA ASP A 247 0.82 14.38 -13.25
C ASP A 247 0.56 12.86 -13.15
N GLY A 248 1.11 12.12 -14.12
CA GLY A 248 0.95 10.66 -14.16
C GLY A 248 1.55 9.91 -12.96
N VAL A 249 2.51 10.51 -12.23
CA VAL A 249 3.06 9.93 -11.00
C VAL A 249 2.02 10.00 -9.89
N LEU A 250 1.43 11.17 -9.66
CA LEU A 250 0.38 11.36 -8.66
C LEU A 250 -0.89 10.58 -9.00
N SER A 251 -1.29 10.51 -10.28
CA SER A 251 -2.42 9.67 -10.72
C SER A 251 -2.21 8.20 -10.37
N ALA A 252 -0.98 7.68 -10.54
CA ALA A 252 -0.66 6.30 -10.18
C ALA A 252 -0.51 6.09 -8.67
N GLU A 253 -0.10 7.12 -7.91
CA GLU A 253 0.09 7.02 -6.46
C GLU A 253 -1.22 7.02 -5.68
N ALA A 254 -2.29 7.66 -6.14
CA ALA A 254 -3.57 7.68 -5.43
C ALA A 254 -4.12 6.27 -5.13
N PRO A 255 -4.30 5.37 -6.11
CA PRO A 255 -4.79 4.02 -5.83
C PRO A 255 -3.78 3.18 -5.04
N ARG A 256 -2.46 3.42 -5.18
CA ARG A 256 -1.43 2.76 -4.35
C ARG A 256 -1.54 3.18 -2.90
N ALA A 257 -1.69 4.47 -2.63
CA ALA A 257 -1.86 5.01 -1.28
C ALA A 257 -3.11 4.46 -0.59
N LEU A 258 -4.22 4.28 -1.33
CA LEU A 258 -5.44 3.65 -0.82
C LEU A 258 -5.22 2.19 -0.40
N VAL A 259 -4.43 1.43 -1.16
CA VAL A 259 -4.05 0.06 -0.79
C VAL A 259 -3.10 0.06 0.41
N ASP A 260 -2.08 0.91 0.39
CA ASP A 260 -1.08 0.99 1.46
C ASP A 260 -1.72 1.40 2.79
N LEU A 261 -2.75 2.26 2.74
CA LEU A 261 -3.53 2.66 3.89
C LEU A 261 -4.32 1.49 4.51
N GLN A 262 -4.91 0.63 3.68
CA GLN A 262 -5.58 -0.60 4.14
C GLN A 262 -4.59 -1.65 4.71
N LEU A 263 -3.33 -1.61 4.31
CA LEU A 263 -2.25 -2.46 4.83
C LEU A 263 -1.51 -1.82 6.02
N ALA A 264 -1.73 -0.54 6.29
CA ALA A 264 -1.13 0.15 7.43
C ALA A 264 -1.78 -0.25 8.76
N LYS A 265 -1.19 0.19 9.88
CA LYS A 265 -1.87 0.15 11.18
C LYS A 265 -3.10 1.06 11.08
N PRO A 266 -4.30 0.60 11.48
CA PRO A 266 -5.50 1.42 11.47
C PRO A 266 -5.32 2.71 12.28
N THR A 267 -5.72 3.86 11.69
CA THR A 267 -5.72 5.17 12.34
C THR A 267 -6.99 5.93 12.03
N ALA A 268 -7.37 6.86 12.90
CA ALA A 268 -8.52 7.76 12.72
C ALA A 268 -8.36 8.61 11.45
N VAL A 269 -7.16 9.13 11.20
CA VAL A 269 -6.83 9.88 9.97
C VAL A 269 -6.99 9.00 8.74
N GLY A 270 -6.47 7.77 8.77
CA GLY A 270 -6.59 6.82 7.69
C GLY A 270 -8.03 6.49 7.34
N ALA A 271 -8.90 6.34 8.34
CA ALA A 271 -10.32 6.14 8.12
C ALA A 271 -10.97 7.33 7.39
N VAL A 272 -10.64 8.57 7.76
CA VAL A 272 -11.16 9.77 7.09
C VAL A 272 -10.71 9.83 5.63
N GLU A 273 -9.45 9.53 5.34
CA GLU A 273 -8.95 9.53 3.95
C GLU A 273 -9.61 8.43 3.11
N LEU A 274 -9.78 7.21 3.64
CA LEU A 274 -10.53 6.16 2.96
C LEU A 274 -11.97 6.61 2.65
N ALA A 275 -12.65 7.25 3.60
CA ALA A 275 -13.99 7.79 3.39
C ALA A 275 -14.02 8.87 2.30
N ARG A 276 -13.09 9.83 2.32
CA ARG A 276 -12.97 10.90 1.33
C ARG A 276 -12.78 10.35 -0.09
N TRP A 277 -12.03 9.28 -0.22
CA TRP A 277 -11.80 8.59 -1.50
C TRP A 277 -12.85 7.53 -1.83
N GLY A 278 -14.03 7.57 -1.21
CA GLY A 278 -15.20 6.74 -1.55
C GLY A 278 -15.23 5.36 -0.90
N LEU A 279 -14.19 4.95 -0.18
CA LEU A 279 -14.07 3.64 0.47
C LEU A 279 -14.72 3.63 1.87
N GLY A 280 -16.00 3.97 1.93
CA GLY A 280 -16.70 4.20 3.18
C GLY A 280 -16.79 2.96 4.09
N ARG A 281 -17.00 1.77 3.54
CA ARG A 281 -17.03 0.53 4.31
C ARG A 281 -15.67 0.26 4.95
N GLN A 282 -14.59 0.37 4.19
CA GLN A 282 -13.22 0.19 4.68
C GLN A 282 -12.85 1.28 5.71
N ALA A 283 -13.39 2.48 5.56
CA ALA A 283 -13.22 3.57 6.53
C ALA A 283 -13.83 3.20 7.90
N VAL A 284 -15.05 2.66 7.92
CA VAL A 284 -15.72 2.19 9.15
C VAL A 284 -14.93 1.06 9.80
N GLU A 285 -14.53 0.05 9.03
CA GLU A 285 -13.70 -1.08 9.51
C GLU A 285 -12.38 -0.58 10.11
N THR A 286 -11.72 0.38 9.45
CA THR A 286 -10.47 1.00 9.92
C THR A 286 -10.68 1.76 11.23
N LEU A 287 -11.76 2.58 11.32
CA LEU A 287 -12.05 3.35 12.52
C LEU A 287 -12.44 2.46 13.71
N ALA A 288 -13.13 1.36 13.46
CA ALA A 288 -13.46 0.38 14.49
C ALA A 288 -12.21 -0.36 15.02
N ALA A 289 -11.22 -0.57 14.17
CA ALA A 289 -10.00 -1.30 14.51
C ALA A 289 -8.88 -0.43 15.10
N THR A 290 -8.99 0.91 15.04
CA THR A 290 -7.94 1.80 15.54
C THR A 290 -7.85 1.82 17.06
N SER A 291 -6.62 1.96 17.56
CA SER A 291 -6.31 2.20 18.99
C SER A 291 -6.07 3.67 19.32
N ASP A 292 -6.40 4.58 18.40
CA ASP A 292 -6.24 6.02 18.61
C ASP A 292 -7.11 6.55 19.76
N PRO A 293 -6.76 7.71 20.35
CA PRO A 293 -7.54 8.33 21.43
C PRO A 293 -9.02 8.49 21.08
N ALA A 294 -9.89 8.31 22.08
CA ALA A 294 -11.33 8.40 21.88
C ALA A 294 -11.79 9.73 21.24
N ALA A 295 -11.13 10.85 21.58
CA ALA A 295 -11.44 12.15 20.97
C ALA A 295 -11.14 12.17 19.46
N GLU A 296 -10.01 11.63 19.03
CA GLU A 296 -9.66 11.55 17.62
C GLU A 296 -10.62 10.60 16.85
N ARG A 297 -11.01 9.49 17.47
CA ARG A 297 -12.01 8.57 16.91
C ARG A 297 -13.37 9.24 16.74
N LEU A 298 -13.77 10.07 17.70
CA LEU A 298 -15.02 10.82 17.62
C LEU A 298 -14.98 11.88 16.49
N VAL A 299 -13.87 12.59 16.37
CA VAL A 299 -13.65 13.53 15.25
C VAL A 299 -13.69 12.80 13.90
N ALA A 300 -13.03 11.65 13.80
CA ALA A 300 -13.09 10.85 12.57
C ALA A 300 -14.51 10.38 12.26
N ALA A 301 -15.27 9.90 13.25
CA ALA A 301 -16.66 9.49 13.07
C ALA A 301 -17.53 10.64 12.54
N ALA A 302 -17.33 11.86 13.05
CA ALA A 302 -18.01 13.06 12.57
C ALA A 302 -17.63 13.38 11.10
N HIS A 303 -16.37 13.23 10.72
CA HIS A 303 -15.97 13.36 9.30
C HIS A 303 -16.59 12.28 8.41
N LEU A 304 -16.63 11.03 8.85
CA LEU A 304 -17.29 9.96 8.09
C LEU A 304 -18.78 10.27 7.87
N TRP A 305 -19.47 10.74 8.90
CA TRP A 305 -20.86 11.17 8.79
C TRP A 305 -21.03 12.32 7.79
N ARG A 306 -20.19 13.33 7.84
CA ARG A 306 -20.24 14.47 6.90
C ARG A 306 -20.03 14.02 5.45
N LEU A 307 -19.09 13.09 5.22
CA LEU A 307 -18.70 12.67 3.87
C LEU A 307 -19.68 11.72 3.21
N HIS A 308 -20.54 11.00 3.95
CA HIS A 308 -21.38 9.96 3.37
C HIS A 308 -22.85 9.98 3.82
N ARG A 309 -23.18 10.64 4.92
CA ARG A 309 -24.56 10.71 5.48
C ARG A 309 -25.23 9.36 5.63
N ASN A 310 -24.48 8.27 5.88
CA ASN A 310 -25.01 6.92 5.99
C ASN A 310 -25.17 6.49 7.47
N PRO A 311 -26.39 6.50 8.04
CA PRO A 311 -26.62 6.13 9.43
C PRO A 311 -26.33 4.66 9.74
N ALA A 312 -26.45 3.76 8.73
CA ALA A 312 -26.21 2.33 8.93
C ALA A 312 -24.77 1.99 9.35
N TRP A 313 -23.82 2.88 9.10
CA TRP A 313 -22.43 2.69 9.53
C TRP A 313 -22.25 2.81 11.04
N PHE A 314 -23.20 3.41 11.73
CA PHE A 314 -23.20 3.61 13.17
C PHE A 314 -24.14 2.65 13.91
N GLU A 315 -24.65 1.64 13.23
CA GLU A 315 -25.61 0.66 13.74
C GLU A 315 -25.05 -0.76 13.69
N GLY A 316 -25.53 -1.60 14.61
CA GLY A 316 -25.23 -3.03 14.64
C GLY A 316 -23.81 -3.39 15.14
N PRO A 317 -23.50 -4.69 15.20
CA PRO A 317 -22.27 -5.21 15.82
C PRO A 317 -21.01 -4.91 15.00
N SER A 318 -21.14 -4.58 13.71
CA SER A 318 -20.03 -4.21 12.83
C SER A 318 -19.91 -2.69 12.65
N GLY A 319 -20.81 -1.92 13.25
CA GLY A 319 -20.84 -0.47 13.18
C GLY A 319 -19.92 0.17 14.22
N LEU A 320 -19.80 1.49 14.10
CA LEU A 320 -19.12 2.29 15.12
C LEU A 320 -20.07 2.45 16.32
N PRO A 321 -19.71 1.97 17.53
CA PRO A 321 -20.56 2.12 18.69
C PRO A 321 -20.60 3.59 19.13
N LEU A 322 -21.60 4.31 18.66
CA LEU A 322 -21.75 5.75 18.90
C LEU A 322 -21.76 6.07 20.41
N GLU A 323 -22.39 5.19 21.21
CA GLU A 323 -22.44 5.33 22.68
C GLU A 323 -21.05 5.34 23.32
N ASP A 324 -20.13 4.50 22.83
CA ASP A 324 -18.76 4.41 23.35
C ASP A 324 -17.94 5.64 22.90
N LEU A 325 -18.22 6.16 21.69
CA LEU A 325 -17.56 7.35 21.17
C LEU A 325 -18.03 8.62 21.92
N VAL A 326 -19.34 8.73 22.21
CA VAL A 326 -19.91 9.88 22.90
C VAL A 326 -19.58 9.90 24.41
N ARG A 327 -19.34 8.73 25.03
CA ARG A 327 -18.83 8.66 26.40
C ARG A 327 -17.36 9.06 26.55
N ALA A 328 -16.66 9.33 25.47
CA ALA A 328 -15.32 9.91 25.52
C ALA A 328 -15.37 11.23 26.28
N PRO A 329 -14.41 11.49 27.20
CA PRO A 329 -14.44 12.73 27.98
C PRO A 329 -14.49 13.93 27.04
N ALA A 330 -15.52 14.75 27.20
CA ALA A 330 -15.74 15.99 26.46
C ALA A 330 -14.73 17.10 26.82
N ASP A 331 -13.66 16.74 27.54
CA ASP A 331 -12.65 17.68 28.05
C ASP A 331 -11.80 18.35 26.99
N ARG A 332 -11.93 17.93 25.71
CA ARG A 332 -11.20 18.53 24.60
C ARG A 332 -12.15 19.29 23.68
N VAL A 333 -11.78 20.50 23.34
CA VAL A 333 -12.51 21.38 22.41
C VAL A 333 -12.79 20.69 21.07
N GLU A 334 -11.86 19.85 20.61
CA GLU A 334 -11.99 19.05 19.37
C GLU A 334 -13.16 18.07 19.42
N ALA A 335 -13.38 17.42 20.58
CA ALA A 335 -14.49 16.51 20.78
C ALA A 335 -15.85 17.24 20.76
N ALA A 336 -15.91 18.45 21.27
CA ALA A 336 -17.13 19.26 21.27
C ALA A 336 -17.60 19.56 19.85
N GLY A 337 -16.72 19.98 18.94
CA GLY A 337 -17.06 20.20 17.53
C GLY A 337 -17.58 18.95 16.82
N ALA A 338 -17.01 17.76 17.14
CA ALA A 338 -17.48 16.51 16.61
C ALA A 338 -18.90 16.15 17.08
N LEU A 339 -19.22 16.41 18.35
CA LEU A 339 -20.58 16.21 18.88
C LEU A 339 -21.60 17.06 18.14
N GLY A 340 -21.29 18.31 17.80
CA GLY A 340 -22.17 19.18 17.02
C GLY A 340 -22.53 18.60 15.64
N VAL A 341 -21.55 17.98 14.96
CA VAL A 341 -21.76 17.33 13.67
C VAL A 341 -22.56 16.02 13.84
N LEU A 342 -22.28 15.22 14.86
CA LEU A 342 -22.97 13.97 15.15
C LEU A 342 -24.40 14.18 15.66
N ALA A 343 -24.76 15.38 16.13
CA ALA A 343 -26.14 15.73 16.46
C ALA A 343 -27.10 15.55 15.26
N ASP A 344 -26.62 15.81 14.04
CA ASP A 344 -27.42 15.57 12.83
C ASP A 344 -27.65 14.07 12.56
N LEU A 345 -26.68 13.22 12.92
CA LEU A 345 -26.86 11.77 12.87
C LEU A 345 -27.88 11.31 13.93
N LEU A 346 -27.82 11.86 15.14
CA LEU A 346 -28.78 11.55 16.22
C LEU A 346 -30.22 11.94 15.82
N ASP A 347 -30.40 13.10 15.18
CA ASP A 347 -31.69 13.49 14.62
C ASP A 347 -32.17 12.52 13.53
N ALA A 348 -31.28 12.14 12.63
CA ALA A 348 -31.62 11.16 11.58
C ALA A 348 -32.06 9.80 12.14
N ARG A 349 -31.62 9.46 13.37
CA ARG A 349 -32.03 8.26 14.13
C ARG A 349 -33.28 8.46 14.98
N GLY A 350 -33.84 9.67 15.00
CA GLY A 350 -35.00 10.02 15.83
C GLY A 350 -34.67 10.30 17.31
N GLU A 351 -33.38 10.48 17.64
CA GLU A 351 -32.86 10.72 19.00
C GLU A 351 -32.78 12.22 19.31
N ALA A 352 -33.88 12.94 19.13
CA ALA A 352 -33.92 14.42 19.18
C ALA A 352 -33.40 15.01 20.50
N ARG A 353 -33.60 14.34 21.63
CA ARG A 353 -33.07 14.81 22.92
C ARG A 353 -31.55 14.71 22.97
N SER A 354 -30.98 13.56 22.60
CA SER A 354 -29.53 13.36 22.52
C SER A 354 -28.90 14.33 21.53
N ALA A 355 -29.58 14.62 20.41
CA ALA A 355 -29.12 15.60 19.43
C ALA A 355 -29.07 17.02 20.00
N ALA A 356 -30.08 17.42 20.79
CA ALA A 356 -30.09 18.71 21.46
C ALA A 356 -28.94 18.84 22.48
N ASP A 357 -28.76 17.81 23.33
CA ASP A 357 -27.68 17.77 24.31
C ASP A 357 -26.29 17.83 23.62
N ALA A 358 -26.13 17.14 22.48
CA ALA A 358 -24.89 17.16 21.70
C ALA A 358 -24.60 18.55 21.09
N ARG A 359 -25.63 19.26 20.60
CA ARG A 359 -25.48 20.64 20.10
C ARG A 359 -25.13 21.63 21.22
N GLU A 360 -25.75 21.47 22.39
CA GLU A 360 -25.42 22.27 23.54
C GLU A 360 -23.97 22.05 24.00
N ALA A 361 -23.52 20.79 24.05
CA ALA A 361 -22.14 20.44 24.38
C ALA A 361 -21.13 20.97 23.35
N ALA A 362 -21.50 21.03 22.07
CA ALA A 362 -20.66 21.57 21.01
C ALA A 362 -20.41 23.08 21.17
N ALA A 363 -21.36 23.82 21.76
CA ALA A 363 -21.24 25.29 22.03
C ALA A 363 -20.73 26.11 20.84
N GLY A 364 -21.06 25.72 19.60
CA GLY A 364 -20.60 26.42 18.38
C GLY A 364 -19.14 26.15 17.97
N VAL A 365 -18.47 25.18 18.59
CA VAL A 365 -17.11 24.80 18.22
C VAL A 365 -17.13 24.09 16.86
N ALA A 366 -16.25 24.52 15.96
CA ALA A 366 -16.08 23.89 14.66
C ALA A 366 -15.48 22.46 14.77
N LEU A 367 -15.83 21.61 13.83
CA LEU A 367 -15.21 20.28 13.72
C LEU A 367 -13.70 20.43 13.48
N ALA A 368 -12.89 19.78 14.32
CA ALA A 368 -11.45 19.77 14.17
C ALA A 368 -11.01 19.02 12.92
N SER A 369 -9.90 19.43 12.33
CA SER A 369 -9.22 18.67 11.29
C SER A 369 -8.31 17.60 11.90
N LEU A 370 -8.15 16.47 11.23
CA LEU A 370 -7.15 15.47 11.58
C LEU A 370 -5.99 15.58 10.57
N PRO A 371 -4.80 16.06 10.99
CA PRO A 371 -3.68 16.21 10.08
C PRO A 371 -3.15 14.84 9.62
N PRO A 372 -2.67 14.73 8.37
CA PRO A 372 -2.05 13.49 7.88
C PRO A 372 -0.79 13.15 8.70
N THR A 373 -0.56 11.86 8.93
CA THR A 373 0.50 11.38 9.82
C THR A 373 1.53 10.48 9.13
N ASP A 374 1.25 10.04 7.91
CA ASP A 374 2.09 9.12 7.14
C ASP A 374 2.03 9.44 5.64
N PRO A 375 2.94 8.89 4.82
CA PRO A 375 2.97 9.18 3.38
C PRO A 375 1.65 8.90 2.64
N PRO A 376 0.94 7.76 2.83
CA PRO A 376 -0.33 7.53 2.17
C PRO A 376 -1.39 8.59 2.50
N THR A 377 -1.60 8.92 3.78
CA THR A 377 -2.57 9.95 4.18
C THR A 377 -2.17 11.33 3.68
N THR A 378 -0.88 11.65 3.65
CA THR A 378 -0.37 12.91 3.11
C THR A 378 -0.63 13.05 1.62
N THR A 379 -0.36 11.99 0.84
CA THR A 379 -0.59 11.98 -0.61
C THR A 379 -2.07 12.13 -0.93
N LEU A 380 -2.93 11.35 -0.29
CA LEU A 380 -4.38 11.37 -0.52
C LEU A 380 -4.99 12.72 -0.13
N ARG A 381 -4.58 13.29 1.02
CA ARG A 381 -5.02 14.60 1.46
C ARG A 381 -4.59 15.69 0.49
N TYR A 382 -3.30 15.72 0.13
CA TYR A 382 -2.78 16.70 -0.83
C TYR A 382 -3.57 16.69 -2.15
N LEU A 383 -3.80 15.49 -2.71
CA LEU A 383 -4.58 15.35 -3.93
C LEU A 383 -6.02 15.83 -3.74
N SER A 384 -6.71 15.40 -2.70
CA SER A 384 -8.09 15.82 -2.47
C SER A 384 -8.20 17.33 -2.27
N ASP A 385 -7.27 17.95 -1.56
CA ASP A 385 -7.26 19.40 -1.32
C ASP A 385 -6.97 20.19 -2.61
N CYS A 386 -6.09 19.67 -3.49
CA CYS A 386 -5.88 20.25 -4.83
C CYS A 386 -7.12 20.13 -5.72
N LEU A 387 -7.88 19.06 -5.61
CA LEU A 387 -9.01 18.76 -6.49
C LEU A 387 -10.31 19.42 -6.03
N ALA A 388 -10.58 19.43 -4.73
CA ALA A 388 -11.81 20.00 -4.16
C ALA A 388 -11.58 20.46 -2.73
N TRP A 389 -11.66 21.76 -2.54
CA TRP A 389 -11.54 22.41 -1.23
C TRP A 389 -12.93 22.78 -0.70
N GLU A 390 -13.20 22.47 0.57
CA GLU A 390 -14.44 22.87 1.22
C GLU A 390 -14.38 24.36 1.58
N SER A 391 -15.30 25.15 1.04
CA SER A 391 -15.50 26.56 1.38
C SER A 391 -16.73 26.74 2.29
N ILE A 392 -17.00 27.97 2.75
CA ILE A 392 -18.07 28.25 3.71
C ILE A 392 -19.45 27.83 3.20
N ASP A 393 -19.68 27.97 1.90
CA ASP A 393 -20.99 27.77 1.24
C ASP A 393 -20.98 26.72 0.13
N GLY A 394 -19.84 26.01 -0.05
CA GLY A 394 -19.75 25.02 -1.11
C GLY A 394 -18.38 24.41 -1.32
N LEU A 395 -18.02 24.25 -2.57
CA LEU A 395 -16.80 23.61 -3.03
C LEU A 395 -16.03 24.52 -4.00
N ASP A 396 -14.75 24.72 -3.72
CA ASP A 396 -13.82 25.40 -4.60
C ASP A 396 -12.91 24.36 -5.27
N LEU A 397 -13.06 24.17 -6.58
CA LEU A 397 -12.31 23.20 -7.35
C LEU A 397 -10.97 23.78 -7.79
N LEU A 398 -9.93 22.93 -7.80
CA LEU A 398 -8.61 23.23 -8.35
C LEU A 398 -7.94 24.47 -7.72
N THR A 399 -8.26 24.80 -6.47
CA THR A 399 -7.76 26.01 -5.77
C THR A 399 -6.24 26.00 -5.64
N GLU A 400 -5.66 24.88 -5.24
CA GLU A 400 -4.22 24.68 -5.05
C GLU A 400 -3.57 23.90 -6.22
N MET A 401 -4.18 23.98 -7.40
CA MET A 401 -3.71 23.26 -8.57
C MET A 401 -2.30 23.71 -8.99
N PRO A 402 -1.34 22.76 -9.15
CA PRO A 402 -0.02 23.08 -9.66
C PRO A 402 -0.06 23.69 -11.08
N ASP A 403 0.78 24.68 -11.35
CA ASP A 403 0.86 25.31 -12.69
C ASP A 403 1.17 24.30 -13.82
N ALA A 404 1.87 23.22 -13.49
CA ALA A 404 2.18 22.15 -14.43
C ALA A 404 0.93 21.40 -14.96
N TRP A 405 -0.23 21.52 -14.32
CA TRP A 405 -1.47 20.91 -14.77
C TRP A 405 -2.23 21.76 -15.79
N LEU A 406 -1.85 23.04 -15.95
CA LEU A 406 -2.47 23.93 -16.93
C LEU A 406 -2.29 23.40 -18.37
N GLY A 407 -3.38 23.38 -19.11
CA GLY A 407 -3.39 22.86 -20.49
C GLY A 407 -3.58 21.34 -20.60
N GLY A 408 -3.47 20.60 -19.50
CA GLY A 408 -3.75 19.17 -19.45
C GLY A 408 -5.19 18.85 -19.07
N GLY A 409 -5.69 17.69 -19.49
CA GLY A 409 -7.00 17.19 -19.07
C GLY A 409 -6.99 16.77 -17.60
N ILE A 410 -8.10 17.01 -16.90
CA ILE A 410 -8.31 16.56 -15.51
C ILE A 410 -9.65 15.84 -15.47
N GLU A 411 -9.68 14.64 -14.89
CA GLU A 411 -10.92 13.88 -14.64
C GLU A 411 -10.94 13.39 -13.21
N VAL A 412 -12.04 13.63 -12.53
CA VAL A 412 -12.30 13.21 -11.14
C VAL A 412 -13.66 12.55 -11.08
N HIS A 413 -13.74 11.35 -10.52
CA HIS A 413 -15.01 10.64 -10.36
C HIS A 413 -15.16 10.11 -8.95
N GLY A 414 -16.29 10.44 -8.31
CA GLY A 414 -16.73 9.82 -7.07
C GLY A 414 -16.03 10.29 -5.81
N LEU A 415 -15.33 11.44 -5.82
CA LEU A 415 -14.73 12.02 -4.63
C LEU A 415 -15.81 12.41 -3.62
N ALA A 416 -15.73 11.86 -2.39
CA ALA A 416 -16.71 12.18 -1.37
C ALA A 416 -16.38 13.53 -0.73
N THR A 417 -17.40 14.40 -0.68
CA THR A 417 -17.35 15.70 -0.05
C THR A 417 -18.44 15.85 1.01
N PRO A 418 -18.39 16.81 1.91
CA PRO A 418 -19.46 17.06 2.85
C PRO A 418 -20.83 17.38 2.22
N HIS A 419 -20.83 17.74 0.95
CA HIS A 419 -22.02 18.16 0.21
C HIS A 419 -22.57 17.07 -0.72
N GLY A 420 -21.78 16.05 -1.06
CA GLY A 420 -22.16 15.01 -2.00
C GLY A 420 -20.99 14.27 -2.61
N ARG A 421 -21.27 13.35 -3.52
CA ARG A 421 -20.25 12.72 -4.36
C ARG A 421 -19.99 13.60 -5.57
N LEU A 422 -18.74 14.02 -5.71
CA LEU A 422 -18.30 14.93 -6.77
C LEU A 422 -17.64 14.17 -7.90
N GLY A 423 -18.06 14.47 -9.12
CA GLY A 423 -17.38 14.15 -10.36
C GLY A 423 -17.21 15.39 -11.21
N TYR A 424 -16.08 15.55 -11.88
CA TYR A 424 -15.91 16.61 -12.87
C TYR A 424 -14.80 16.30 -13.86
N ALA A 425 -14.85 16.94 -15.03
CA ALA A 425 -13.80 16.89 -16.02
C ALA A 425 -13.45 18.30 -16.50
N VAL A 426 -12.16 18.56 -16.74
CA VAL A 426 -11.65 19.75 -17.38
C VAL A 426 -10.98 19.36 -18.68
N ARG A 427 -11.41 19.97 -19.81
CA ARG A 427 -10.83 19.80 -21.14
C ARG A 427 -10.49 21.15 -21.75
N TRP A 428 -9.38 21.22 -22.45
CA TRP A 428 -8.91 22.48 -23.01
C TRP A 428 -9.32 22.66 -24.47
N HIS A 429 -9.89 23.81 -24.78
CA HIS A 429 -10.21 24.28 -26.13
C HIS A 429 -9.34 25.50 -26.46
N GLY A 430 -8.13 25.24 -26.93
CA GLY A 430 -7.12 26.28 -27.09
C GLY A 430 -6.62 26.74 -25.72
N ASP A 431 -6.83 28.02 -25.42
CA ASP A 431 -6.46 28.64 -24.12
C ASP A 431 -7.60 28.65 -23.10
N ARG A 432 -8.78 28.15 -23.45
CA ARG A 432 -9.95 28.12 -22.59
C ARG A 432 -10.28 26.72 -22.09
N PRO A 433 -10.42 26.51 -20.77
CA PRO A 433 -10.90 25.24 -20.23
C PRO A 433 -12.43 25.13 -20.32
N ALA A 434 -12.93 23.97 -20.70
CA ALA A 434 -14.32 23.56 -20.54
C ALA A 434 -14.44 22.68 -19.29
N LEU A 435 -15.35 23.02 -18.40
CA LEU A 435 -15.67 22.28 -17.19
C LEU A 435 -16.99 21.54 -17.41
N LEU A 436 -16.98 20.24 -17.13
CA LEU A 436 -18.16 19.40 -16.96
C LEU A 436 -18.21 18.96 -15.51
N TRP A 437 -19.35 19.05 -14.82
CA TRP A 437 -19.45 18.66 -13.41
C TRP A 437 -20.74 17.93 -13.09
N GLU A 438 -20.69 17.09 -12.05
CA GLU A 438 -21.83 16.40 -11.43
C GLU A 438 -21.57 16.31 -9.92
N LEU A 439 -22.53 16.77 -9.12
CA LEU A 439 -22.52 16.66 -7.65
C LEU A 439 -23.81 15.93 -7.22
N ASP A 440 -23.64 14.66 -6.84
CA ASP A 440 -24.74 13.87 -6.25
C ASP A 440 -24.87 14.26 -4.76
N ARG A 441 -25.79 15.18 -4.48
CA ARG A 441 -25.93 15.86 -3.17
C ARG A 441 -26.55 14.93 -2.13
N TRP A 442 -26.04 14.98 -0.90
CA TRP A 442 -26.58 14.20 0.22
C TRP A 442 -27.98 14.65 0.64
N ASP A 443 -28.25 15.95 0.53
CA ASP A 443 -29.50 16.58 0.98
C ASP A 443 -29.97 17.59 -0.04
N GLY A 444 -30.57 17.74 -0.86
CA GLY A 444 -31.00 18.69 -1.89
C GLY A 444 -30.72 20.19 -1.63
N ARG A 445 -29.87 20.55 -0.67
CA ARG A 445 -29.49 21.96 -0.40
C ARG A 445 -28.66 22.51 -1.54
N PRO A 446 -28.82 23.78 -1.91
CA PRO A 446 -27.93 24.45 -2.85
C PRO A 446 -26.48 24.41 -2.34
N VAL A 447 -25.55 24.11 -3.22
CA VAL A 447 -24.11 24.08 -2.95
C VAL A 447 -23.43 24.92 -4.02
N VAL A 448 -22.71 25.95 -3.63
CA VAL A 448 -21.99 26.79 -4.56
C VAL A 448 -20.70 26.10 -5.00
N LEU A 449 -20.54 25.90 -6.30
CA LEU A 449 -19.35 25.33 -6.90
C LEU A 449 -18.59 26.45 -7.64
N ARG A 450 -17.30 26.58 -7.36
CA ARG A 450 -16.37 27.55 -7.97
C ARG A 450 -15.14 26.85 -8.50
N VAL A 451 -14.39 27.51 -9.38
CA VAL A 451 -13.14 26.98 -9.94
C VAL A 451 -12.05 28.05 -9.91
N PRO A 452 -11.65 28.53 -8.71
CA PRO A 452 -10.76 29.69 -8.60
C PRO A 452 -9.37 29.44 -9.21
N GLY A 453 -8.91 28.19 -9.32
CA GLY A 453 -7.66 27.83 -9.98
C GLY A 453 -7.66 28.05 -11.49
N LEU A 454 -8.84 28.15 -12.13
CA LEU A 454 -8.97 28.35 -13.59
C LEU A 454 -9.70 29.65 -13.92
N ASP A 455 -10.87 29.88 -13.31
CA ASP A 455 -11.71 31.07 -13.56
C ASP A 455 -12.29 31.58 -12.24
N THR A 456 -11.78 32.66 -11.72
CA THR A 456 -12.21 33.25 -10.45
C THR A 456 -13.61 33.89 -10.49
N ALA A 457 -14.15 34.12 -11.68
CA ALA A 457 -15.48 34.71 -11.87
C ALA A 457 -16.57 33.63 -11.99
N PHE A 458 -16.20 32.37 -12.24
CA PHE A 458 -17.17 31.30 -12.39
C PHE A 458 -17.73 30.84 -11.03
N SER A 459 -19.04 30.77 -10.96
CA SER A 459 -19.74 30.08 -9.85
C SER A 459 -21.09 29.55 -10.34
N THR A 460 -21.55 28.45 -9.74
CA THR A 460 -22.84 27.84 -10.02
C THR A 460 -23.38 27.14 -8.79
N ASP A 461 -24.69 27.03 -8.65
CA ASP A 461 -25.37 26.19 -7.65
C ASP A 461 -26.13 25.01 -8.28
N GLU A 462 -25.99 24.83 -9.59
CA GLU A 462 -26.54 23.68 -10.29
C GLU A 462 -25.81 22.40 -9.92
N PRO A 463 -26.51 21.27 -9.71
CA PRO A 463 -25.88 20.00 -9.34
C PRO A 463 -25.08 19.36 -10.47
N SER A 464 -25.36 19.72 -11.72
CA SER A 464 -24.63 19.23 -12.89
C SER A 464 -24.69 20.23 -14.02
N GLY A 465 -23.69 20.24 -14.88
CA GLY A 465 -23.69 21.13 -16.04
C GLY A 465 -22.38 21.10 -16.81
N GLU A 466 -22.32 22.00 -17.78
CA GLU A 466 -21.16 22.25 -18.62
C GLU A 466 -20.95 23.76 -18.79
N ALA A 467 -19.70 24.22 -18.72
CA ALA A 467 -19.36 25.61 -18.91
C ALA A 467 -18.00 25.76 -19.62
N LEU A 468 -17.93 26.70 -20.57
CA LEU A 468 -16.65 27.13 -21.14
C LEU A 468 -16.15 28.32 -20.30
N LEU A 469 -15.13 28.06 -19.48
CA LEU A 469 -14.53 29.02 -18.57
C LEU A 469 -13.71 30.09 -19.31
N ALA A 470 -13.41 31.20 -18.63
CA ALA A 470 -12.46 32.19 -19.14
C ALA A 470 -11.05 31.60 -19.19
N ALA A 471 -10.21 32.16 -20.07
CA ALA A 471 -8.79 31.81 -20.07
C ALA A 471 -8.15 32.28 -18.74
N PRO A 472 -7.35 31.41 -18.05
CA PRO A 472 -6.74 31.75 -16.77
C PRO A 472 -5.85 33.01 -16.86
N ALA A 473 -6.15 34.03 -16.08
CA ALA A 473 -5.44 35.31 -16.13
C ALA A 473 -3.97 35.14 -15.70
N GLY A 474 -3.04 35.58 -16.55
CA GLY A 474 -1.60 35.58 -16.26
C GLY A 474 -0.93 34.20 -16.28
N ARG A 475 -1.66 33.12 -16.55
CA ARG A 475 -1.15 31.75 -16.69
C ARG A 475 -1.28 31.32 -18.15
N VAL A 476 -0.17 31.05 -18.80
CA VAL A 476 -0.18 30.53 -20.18
C VAL A 476 -0.11 29.01 -20.09
N PRO A 477 -1.12 28.27 -20.61
CA PRO A 477 -1.03 26.81 -20.64
C PRO A 477 0.22 26.40 -21.42
N PRO A 478 0.97 25.38 -20.97
CA PRO A 478 2.05 24.83 -21.78
C PRO A 478 1.44 24.41 -23.12
N ARG A 479 2.05 24.82 -24.22
CA ARG A 479 1.60 24.41 -25.57
C ARG A 479 1.57 22.90 -25.60
N SER A 480 0.40 22.30 -25.81
CA SER A 480 0.30 20.88 -26.09
C SER A 480 1.24 20.59 -27.26
N VAL A 481 2.27 19.80 -27.05
CA VAL A 481 3.04 19.21 -28.13
C VAL A 481 2.04 18.29 -28.84
N ALA A 482 1.48 18.78 -29.93
CA ALA A 482 0.65 17.96 -30.80
C ALA A 482 1.45 16.69 -31.06
N ALA A 483 0.93 15.54 -30.70
CA ALA A 483 1.52 14.27 -31.04
C ALA A 483 1.69 14.29 -32.57
N SER A 484 2.92 14.29 -33.04
CA SER A 484 3.21 14.16 -34.47
C SER A 484 2.51 12.89 -34.94
N PRO A 485 1.73 12.93 -36.04
CA PRO A 485 1.16 11.72 -36.58
C PRO A 485 2.30 10.74 -36.84
N PRO A 486 2.12 9.43 -36.64
CA PRO A 486 3.15 8.45 -36.91
C PRO A 486 3.55 8.60 -38.38
N ASP A 487 4.83 8.82 -38.62
CA ASP A 487 5.41 8.87 -39.96
C ASP A 487 4.92 7.65 -40.74
N GLY A 488 4.20 7.91 -41.81
CA GLY A 488 3.78 6.89 -42.75
C GLY A 488 5.02 6.28 -43.41
N GLY A 489 5.43 5.14 -42.87
CA GLY A 489 6.43 4.29 -43.51
C GLY A 489 5.90 3.80 -44.85
N GLU A 490 6.46 4.36 -45.92
CA GLU A 490 6.29 3.80 -47.25
C GLU A 490 6.81 2.36 -47.29
N PHE A 491 5.92 1.47 -47.68
CA PHE A 491 6.29 0.12 -48.09
C PHE A 491 7.03 0.22 -49.46
N PHE A 492 8.25 -0.28 -49.52
CA PHE A 492 8.83 -0.97 -50.65
C PHE A 492 9.52 -2.24 -50.17
#